data_b9bb0144c80e33285b9349aa27e91489
#
_entry.id   b9bb0144c80e33285b9349aa27e91489
#
_cell.length_a   1.000
_cell.length_b   1.000
_cell.length_c   1.000
_cell.angle_alpha   90.00
_cell.angle_beta   90.00
_cell.angle_gamma   90.00
#
_symmetry.space_group_name_H-M   'P 1'
#
loop_
_entity.id
_entity.type
_entity.pdbx_description
1 polymer ?
#
loop_
_entity_poly.entity_id
_entity_poly.type
_entity_poly.pdbx_seq_one_letter_code
_entity_poly.pdbx_strand_id
1 'polypeptide(L)'
;MIRILIVEDQPICRHGIRMTLANSGISHKVLAEAETVSQSIDFLEKNGHDSDLILLDYMLPDGTGMEVIEAVRRLHLNPKIVILSGEAGGAIVKQLMDAGVNGYMDKNIRPEELEKVLTTVMNGNDYTEKATMHLQGDIKADMEILSTLTRREMEIITLCASGMSAKQIADELCITPHTVENHKDSIFNKLNIQSTSELILFAFRVGLIN
;
A
#
# COMPACT_ATOMS: atom_id res chain seq x y z
N MET A 1 -26.21 -4.85 10.77
CA MET A 1 -25.92 -3.70 9.87
C MET A 1 -24.54 -3.22 10.18
N ILE A 2 -23.62 -3.30 9.22
CA ILE A 2 -22.19 -2.92 9.37
C ILE A 2 -22.06 -1.40 9.21
N ARG A 3 -21.41 -0.72 10.16
CA ARG A 3 -21.15 0.72 10.12
C ARG A 3 -19.77 0.99 9.55
N ILE A 4 -19.69 1.69 8.43
CA ILE A 4 -18.51 1.80 7.60
C ILE A 4 -18.00 3.25 7.53
N LEU A 5 -16.70 3.45 7.77
CA LEU A 5 -15.95 4.62 7.35
C LEU A 5 -15.25 4.30 6.03
N ILE A 6 -15.42 5.16 5.02
CA ILE A 6 -14.69 5.06 3.75
C ILE A 6 -13.63 6.16 3.73
N VAL A 7 -12.38 5.78 3.48
CA VAL A 7 -11.23 6.70 3.36
C VAL A 7 -10.63 6.51 1.97
N GLU A 8 -10.91 7.43 1.06
CA GLU A 8 -10.54 7.36 -0.35
C GLU A 8 -10.56 8.77 -0.95
N ASP A 9 -9.46 9.23 -1.53
CA ASP A 9 -9.33 10.58 -2.08
C ASP A 9 -9.99 10.74 -3.45
N GLN A 10 -10.01 9.67 -4.26
CA GLN A 10 -10.53 9.71 -5.62
C GLN A 10 -12.06 9.60 -5.64
N PRO A 11 -12.78 10.63 -6.10
CA PRO A 11 -14.26 10.62 -6.09
C PRO A 11 -14.87 9.47 -6.89
N ILE A 12 -14.22 9.06 -8.00
CA ILE A 12 -14.70 7.96 -8.85
C ILE A 12 -14.57 6.63 -8.11
N CYS A 13 -13.42 6.38 -7.45
CA CYS A 13 -13.19 5.17 -6.66
C CYS A 13 -14.15 5.10 -5.48
N ARG A 14 -14.31 6.21 -4.75
CA ARG A 14 -15.26 6.32 -3.64
C ARG A 14 -16.70 6.05 -4.06
N HIS A 15 -17.12 6.60 -5.22
CA HIS A 15 -18.43 6.30 -5.80
C HIS A 15 -18.56 4.81 -6.17
N GLY A 16 -17.52 4.22 -6.77
CA GLY A 16 -17.46 2.79 -7.10
C GLY A 16 -17.63 1.91 -5.87
N ILE A 17 -16.92 2.20 -4.77
CA ILE A 17 -17.05 1.50 -3.49
C ILE A 17 -18.50 1.54 -2.99
N ARG A 18 -19.13 2.71 -3.00
CA ARG A 18 -20.55 2.87 -2.58
C ARG A 18 -21.50 2.05 -3.44
N MET A 19 -21.34 2.08 -4.76
CA MET A 19 -22.17 1.29 -5.68
C MET A 19 -21.97 -0.21 -5.47
N THR A 20 -20.73 -0.63 -5.23
CA THR A 20 -20.40 -2.02 -4.94
C THR A 20 -21.03 -2.47 -3.61
N LEU A 21 -20.93 -1.67 -2.56
CA LEU A 21 -21.59 -1.89 -1.28
C LEU A 21 -23.12 -1.99 -1.43
N ALA A 22 -23.72 -1.08 -2.18
CA ALA A 22 -25.19 -1.06 -2.41
C ALA A 22 -25.68 -2.33 -3.15
N ASN A 23 -24.84 -2.93 -3.98
CA ASN A 23 -25.17 -4.14 -4.75
C ASN A 23 -24.72 -5.45 -4.07
N SER A 24 -24.01 -5.39 -2.95
CA SER A 24 -23.42 -6.58 -2.27
C SER A 24 -24.39 -7.39 -1.40
N GLY A 25 -25.64 -7.02 -1.27
CA GLY A 25 -26.58 -7.69 -0.35
C GLY A 25 -26.25 -7.53 1.15
N ILE A 26 -25.12 -6.91 1.50
CA ILE A 26 -24.70 -6.70 2.89
C ILE A 26 -25.48 -5.51 3.52
N SER A 27 -26.12 -5.76 4.64
CA SER A 27 -26.75 -4.67 5.42
C SER A 27 -25.68 -3.76 6.00
N HIS A 28 -25.55 -2.55 5.47
CA HIS A 28 -24.53 -1.59 5.86
C HIS A 28 -25.06 -0.16 6.02
N LYS A 29 -24.27 0.69 6.66
CA LYS A 29 -24.45 2.13 6.75
C LYS A 29 -23.09 2.82 6.63
N VAL A 30 -22.90 3.65 5.63
CA VAL A 30 -21.74 4.54 5.56
C VAL A 30 -21.93 5.66 6.57
N LEU A 31 -21.05 5.73 7.57
CA LEU A 31 -21.08 6.74 8.63
C LEU A 31 -20.49 8.06 8.14
N ALA A 32 -19.35 7.95 7.44
CA ALA A 32 -18.63 9.10 6.89
C ALA A 32 -17.76 8.67 5.70
N GLU A 33 -17.37 9.65 4.93
CA GLU A 33 -16.39 9.56 3.87
C GLU A 33 -15.29 10.58 4.17
N ALA A 34 -14.02 10.17 4.10
CA ALA A 34 -12.84 11.01 4.29
C ALA A 34 -11.96 10.94 3.04
N GLU A 35 -11.34 12.04 2.66
CA GLU A 35 -10.49 12.17 1.48
C GLU A 35 -9.01 12.26 1.85
N THR A 36 -8.71 12.40 3.15
CA THR A 36 -7.37 12.62 3.67
C THR A 36 -7.16 11.88 4.98
N VAL A 37 -5.89 11.67 5.36
CA VAL A 37 -5.50 11.16 6.67
C VAL A 37 -6.10 12.04 7.78
N SER A 38 -5.92 13.36 7.65
CA SER A 38 -6.40 14.32 8.65
C SER A 38 -7.91 14.24 8.88
N GLN A 39 -8.72 14.18 7.81
CA GLN A 39 -10.18 14.04 7.92
C GLN A 39 -10.59 12.71 8.56
N SER A 40 -9.89 11.62 8.24
CA SER A 40 -10.18 10.32 8.83
C SER A 40 -9.85 10.29 10.32
N ILE A 41 -8.73 10.89 10.75
CA ILE A 41 -8.36 11.01 12.16
C ILE A 41 -9.39 11.87 12.92
N ASP A 42 -9.78 13.01 12.36
CA ASP A 42 -10.82 13.88 12.93
C ASP A 42 -12.15 13.15 13.16
N PHE A 43 -12.55 12.29 12.23
CA PHE A 43 -13.74 11.46 12.38
C PHE A 43 -13.53 10.40 13.47
N LEU A 44 -12.40 9.71 13.48
CA LEU A 44 -12.08 8.65 14.43
C LEU A 44 -12.05 9.18 15.88
N GLU A 45 -11.53 10.37 16.11
CA GLU A 45 -11.49 11.01 17.43
C GLU A 45 -12.88 11.31 17.96
N LYS A 46 -13.84 11.65 17.09
CA LYS A 46 -15.20 12.05 17.48
C LYS A 46 -16.19 10.88 17.50
N ASN A 47 -16.06 9.97 16.54
CA ASN A 47 -17.07 8.95 16.23
C ASN A 47 -16.49 7.54 16.01
N GLY A 48 -15.20 7.33 16.26
CA GLY A 48 -14.51 6.07 15.91
C GLY A 48 -15.10 4.83 16.57
N HIS A 49 -15.65 4.94 17.78
CA HIS A 49 -16.33 3.84 18.48
C HIS A 49 -17.61 3.35 17.77
N ASP A 50 -18.15 4.15 16.85
CA ASP A 50 -19.32 3.76 16.07
C ASP A 50 -18.97 2.98 14.80
N SER A 51 -17.70 2.91 14.42
CA SER A 51 -17.23 2.24 13.21
C SER A 51 -16.97 0.76 13.46
N ASP A 52 -17.62 -0.09 12.67
CA ASP A 52 -17.35 -1.55 12.67
C ASP A 52 -16.28 -1.91 11.64
N LEU A 53 -16.18 -1.11 10.58
CA LEU A 53 -15.28 -1.34 9.44
C LEU A 53 -14.72 -0.01 8.90
N ILE A 54 -13.46 -0.02 8.54
CA ILE A 54 -12.80 1.05 7.77
C ILE A 54 -12.37 0.45 6.42
N LEU A 55 -12.88 1.02 5.33
CA LEU A 55 -12.36 0.80 3.98
C LEU A 55 -11.37 1.91 3.70
N LEU A 56 -10.09 1.58 3.57
CA LEU A 56 -9.00 2.54 3.63
C LEU A 56 -8.11 2.44 2.39
N ASP A 57 -8.02 3.53 1.64
CA ASP A 57 -6.94 3.66 0.66
C ASP A 57 -5.59 3.77 1.37
N TYR A 58 -4.60 3.11 0.82
CA TYR A 58 -3.24 3.18 1.35
C TYR A 58 -2.56 4.51 1.03
N MET A 59 -2.78 5.08 -0.16
CA MET A 59 -2.17 6.34 -0.60
C MET A 59 -3.18 7.48 -0.54
N LEU A 60 -2.94 8.45 0.32
CA LEU A 60 -3.79 9.62 0.52
C LEU A 60 -2.98 10.90 0.26
N PRO A 61 -3.63 12.03 -0.08
CA PRO A 61 -2.94 13.27 -0.46
C PRO A 61 -2.01 13.85 0.61
N ASP A 62 -2.29 13.60 1.87
CA ASP A 62 -1.58 14.15 3.03
C ASP A 62 -0.82 13.11 3.85
N GLY A 63 -0.73 11.84 3.35
CA GLY A 63 -0.01 10.78 4.05
C GLY A 63 -0.39 9.38 3.56
N THR A 64 -0.23 8.40 4.42
CA THR A 64 -0.50 6.99 4.11
C THR A 64 -1.56 6.39 5.04
N GLY A 65 -2.19 5.32 4.60
CA GLY A 65 -3.13 4.55 5.42
C GLY A 65 -2.51 4.03 6.72
N MET A 66 -1.18 3.92 6.80
CA MET A 66 -0.50 3.52 8.03
C MET A 66 -0.76 4.50 9.18
N GLU A 67 -0.79 5.81 8.90
CA GLU A 67 -1.06 6.85 9.90
C GLU A 67 -2.49 6.75 10.45
N VAL A 68 -3.45 6.34 9.60
CA VAL A 68 -4.83 6.07 10.04
C VAL A 68 -4.88 4.83 10.94
N ILE A 69 -4.14 3.76 10.59
CA ILE A 69 -4.03 2.53 11.41
C ILE A 69 -3.42 2.85 12.77
N GLU A 70 -2.35 3.64 12.80
CA GLU A 70 -1.72 4.09 14.05
C GLU A 70 -2.67 4.93 14.90
N ALA A 71 -3.48 5.80 14.28
CA ALA A 71 -4.50 6.58 14.99
C ALA A 71 -5.59 5.67 15.61
N VAL A 72 -6.07 4.66 14.89
CA VAL A 72 -7.01 3.65 15.41
C VAL A 72 -6.43 2.99 16.66
N ARG A 73 -5.15 2.59 16.64
CA ARG A 73 -4.47 2.00 17.79
C ARG A 73 -4.33 2.97 18.96
N ARG A 74 -3.85 4.19 18.68
CA ARG A 74 -3.68 5.25 19.68
C ARG A 74 -4.99 5.58 20.41
N LEU A 75 -6.09 5.56 19.68
CA LEU A 75 -7.43 5.83 20.21
C LEU A 75 -8.09 4.60 20.84
N HIS A 76 -7.39 3.47 20.89
CA HIS A 76 -7.92 2.20 21.42
C HIS A 76 -9.24 1.76 20.78
N LEU A 77 -9.39 2.06 19.48
CA LEU A 77 -10.54 1.63 18.68
C LEU A 77 -10.28 0.22 18.13
N ASN A 78 -11.36 -0.50 17.80
CA ASN A 78 -11.25 -1.87 17.30
C ASN A 78 -12.13 -2.14 16.07
N PRO A 79 -12.23 -1.24 15.10
CA PRO A 79 -12.88 -1.53 13.83
C PRO A 79 -12.07 -2.57 13.06
N LYS A 80 -12.72 -3.30 12.18
CA LYS A 80 -12.01 -4.05 11.14
C LYS A 80 -11.45 -3.07 10.12
N ILE A 81 -10.25 -3.36 9.59
CA ILE A 81 -9.59 -2.52 8.59
C ILE A 81 -9.36 -3.34 7.33
N VAL A 82 -9.89 -2.87 6.21
CA VAL A 82 -9.64 -3.42 4.88
C VAL A 82 -8.97 -2.34 4.03
N ILE A 83 -7.77 -2.65 3.57
CA ILE A 83 -7.03 -1.77 2.65
C ILE A 83 -7.51 -1.99 1.23
N LEU A 84 -7.77 -0.89 0.54
CA LEU A 84 -8.04 -0.83 -0.89
C LEU A 84 -6.84 -0.16 -1.56
N SER A 85 -6.15 -0.84 -2.47
CA SER A 85 -4.98 -0.26 -3.14
C SER A 85 -4.94 -0.68 -4.60
N GLY A 86 -4.55 0.26 -5.47
CA GLY A 86 -4.37 -0.02 -6.90
C GLY A 86 -3.09 -0.81 -7.19
N GLU A 87 -2.06 -0.64 -6.39
CA GLU A 87 -0.78 -1.35 -6.49
C GLU A 87 -0.06 -1.29 -5.14
N ALA A 88 -0.03 -2.38 -4.38
CA ALA A 88 0.89 -2.47 -3.25
C ALA A 88 1.79 -3.69 -3.42
N GLY A 89 3.08 -3.47 -3.32
CA GLY A 89 4.07 -4.54 -3.25
C GLY A 89 3.84 -5.39 -2.00
N GLY A 90 4.11 -6.67 -2.08
CA GLY A 90 3.80 -7.58 -0.98
C GLY A 90 4.57 -7.33 0.32
N ALA A 91 5.68 -6.55 0.30
CA ALA A 91 6.34 -6.09 1.53
C ALA A 91 5.41 -5.15 2.31
N ILE A 92 4.69 -4.26 1.62
CA ILE A 92 3.70 -3.38 2.22
C ILE A 92 2.51 -4.18 2.76
N VAL A 93 2.02 -5.16 1.99
CA VAL A 93 0.92 -6.02 2.46
C VAL A 93 1.30 -6.74 3.74
N LYS A 94 2.52 -7.30 3.83
CA LYS A 94 3.00 -7.94 5.05
C LYS A 94 3.07 -6.94 6.21
N GLN A 95 3.62 -5.77 6.00
CA GLN A 95 3.71 -4.72 7.01
C GLN A 95 2.31 -4.30 7.51
N LEU A 96 1.33 -4.17 6.61
CA LEU A 96 -0.05 -3.86 6.94
C LEU A 96 -0.72 -4.97 7.75
N MET A 97 -0.51 -6.24 7.38
CA MET A 97 -1.04 -7.38 8.15
C MET A 97 -0.39 -7.46 9.54
N ASP A 98 0.93 -7.27 9.65
CA ASP A 98 1.65 -7.18 10.93
C ASP A 98 1.16 -5.97 11.77
N ALA A 99 0.68 -4.92 11.10
CA ALA A 99 0.04 -3.77 11.69
C ALA A 99 -1.42 -4.04 12.13
N GLY A 100 -1.98 -5.24 11.94
CA GLY A 100 -3.32 -5.62 12.38
C GLY A 100 -4.43 -5.24 11.42
N VAL A 101 -4.12 -5.04 10.14
CA VAL A 101 -5.12 -4.94 9.07
C VAL A 101 -5.77 -6.30 8.88
N ASN A 102 -7.09 -6.33 8.69
CA ASN A 102 -7.86 -7.55 8.57
C ASN A 102 -8.11 -7.98 7.12
N GLY A 103 -7.91 -7.08 6.18
CA GLY A 103 -8.09 -7.40 4.77
C GLY A 103 -7.27 -6.48 3.86
N TYR A 104 -6.79 -7.08 2.76
CA TYR A 104 -6.15 -6.36 1.67
C TYR A 104 -6.76 -6.80 0.35
N MET A 105 -7.09 -5.83 -0.52
CA MET A 105 -7.71 -6.09 -1.81
C MET A 105 -7.36 -5.01 -2.85
N ASP A 106 -7.44 -5.39 -4.13
CA ASP A 106 -7.26 -4.46 -5.25
C ASP A 106 -8.46 -3.51 -5.37
N LYS A 107 -8.22 -2.24 -5.77
CA LYS A 107 -9.29 -1.27 -6.06
C LYS A 107 -10.18 -1.67 -7.25
N ASN A 108 -9.69 -2.51 -8.16
CA ASN A 108 -10.45 -3.02 -9.31
C ASN A 108 -11.38 -4.19 -8.96
N ILE A 109 -11.78 -4.28 -7.72
CA ILE A 109 -12.60 -5.38 -7.20
C ILE A 109 -14.00 -5.41 -7.80
N ARG A 110 -14.51 -6.63 -8.03
CA ARG A 110 -15.91 -6.87 -8.39
C ARG A 110 -16.82 -6.91 -7.17
N PRO A 111 -18.12 -6.60 -7.32
CA PRO A 111 -19.07 -6.60 -6.20
C PRO A 111 -19.07 -7.91 -5.39
N GLU A 112 -18.99 -9.05 -6.08
CA GLU A 112 -19.00 -10.38 -5.44
C GLU A 112 -17.75 -10.63 -4.59
N GLU A 113 -16.63 -10.07 -5.00
CA GLU A 113 -15.37 -10.18 -4.27
C GLU A 113 -15.38 -9.29 -3.01
N LEU A 114 -15.90 -8.07 -3.10
CA LEU A 114 -16.08 -7.20 -1.92
C LEU A 114 -16.99 -7.86 -0.88
N GLU A 115 -18.12 -8.44 -1.31
CA GLU A 115 -19.01 -9.17 -0.41
C GLU A 115 -18.30 -10.31 0.32
N LYS A 116 -17.48 -11.08 -0.41
CA LYS A 116 -16.67 -12.15 0.17
C LYS A 116 -15.66 -11.64 1.18
N VAL A 117 -14.95 -10.55 0.86
CA VAL A 117 -13.98 -9.92 1.76
C VAL A 117 -14.66 -9.46 3.03
N LEU A 118 -15.73 -8.67 2.89
CA LEU A 118 -16.45 -8.13 4.04
C LEU A 118 -17.02 -9.23 4.92
N THR A 119 -17.59 -10.27 4.32
CA THR A 119 -18.13 -11.43 5.07
C THR A 119 -17.02 -12.15 5.82
N THR A 120 -15.85 -12.37 5.18
CA THR A 120 -14.70 -13.04 5.80
C THR A 120 -14.17 -12.23 7.00
N VAL A 121 -13.92 -10.94 6.78
CA VAL A 121 -13.35 -10.03 7.78
C VAL A 121 -14.30 -9.82 8.95
N MET A 122 -15.60 -9.65 8.70
CA MET A 122 -16.61 -9.45 9.75
C MET A 122 -16.85 -10.72 10.56
N ASN A 123 -16.56 -11.90 10.02
CA ASN A 123 -16.57 -13.17 10.76
C ASN A 123 -15.30 -13.42 11.56
N GLY A 124 -14.36 -12.46 11.59
CA GLY A 124 -13.14 -12.53 12.39
C GLY A 124 -11.96 -13.24 11.72
N ASN A 125 -12.03 -13.52 10.42
CA ASN A 125 -10.94 -14.09 9.66
C ASN A 125 -10.25 -13.00 8.84
N ASP A 126 -8.95 -13.10 8.66
CA ASP A 126 -8.20 -12.20 7.80
C ASP A 126 -8.40 -12.60 6.32
N TYR A 127 -8.44 -11.59 5.45
CA TYR A 127 -8.56 -11.78 4.01
C TYR A 127 -7.39 -11.15 3.28
N THR A 128 -6.65 -11.99 2.57
CA THR A 128 -5.67 -11.55 1.58
C THR A 128 -6.01 -12.19 0.25
N GLU A 129 -6.16 -11.39 -0.78
CA GLU A 129 -6.49 -11.88 -2.10
C GLU A 129 -5.39 -12.82 -2.63
N LYS A 130 -5.77 -13.83 -3.44
CA LYS A 130 -4.79 -14.75 -4.05
C LYS A 130 -3.75 -14.04 -4.94
N ALA A 131 -4.04 -12.84 -5.42
CA ALA A 131 -3.07 -11.98 -6.09
C ALA A 131 -1.87 -11.64 -5.17
N THR A 132 -2.10 -11.51 -3.86
CA THR A 132 -1.00 -11.37 -2.88
C THR A 132 -0.18 -12.65 -2.68
N MET A 133 -0.72 -13.82 -3.03
CA MET A 133 0.07 -15.06 -3.02
C MET A 133 1.06 -15.13 -4.20
N HIS A 134 0.72 -14.58 -5.36
CA HIS A 134 1.70 -14.36 -6.44
C HIS A 134 2.75 -13.33 -6.02
N LEU A 135 2.34 -12.26 -5.35
CA LEU A 135 3.25 -11.25 -4.78
C LEU A 135 4.17 -11.83 -3.69
N GLN A 136 3.74 -12.81 -2.90
CA GLN A 136 4.64 -13.50 -1.95
C GLN A 136 5.72 -14.33 -2.67
N GLY A 137 5.42 -14.87 -3.85
CA GLY A 137 6.42 -15.51 -4.71
C GLY A 137 7.39 -14.47 -5.29
N ASP A 138 6.85 -13.36 -5.78
CA ASP A 138 7.64 -12.26 -6.34
C ASP A 138 8.49 -11.57 -5.26
N ILE A 139 7.98 -11.40 -4.03
CA ILE A 139 8.76 -10.81 -2.91
C ILE A 139 9.88 -11.75 -2.48
N LYS A 140 9.65 -13.05 -2.42
CA LYS A 140 10.73 -13.96 -2.10
C LYS A 140 11.81 -13.89 -3.17
N ALA A 141 11.42 -13.84 -4.45
CA ALA A 141 12.34 -13.60 -5.55
C ALA A 141 13.01 -12.22 -5.46
N ASP A 142 12.25 -11.15 -5.23
CA ASP A 142 12.77 -9.78 -5.05
C ASP A 142 13.71 -9.69 -3.84
N MET A 143 13.43 -10.36 -2.73
CA MET A 143 14.31 -10.42 -1.54
C MET A 143 15.56 -11.27 -1.78
N GLU A 144 15.45 -12.37 -2.53
CA GLU A 144 16.62 -13.13 -2.99
C GLU A 144 17.50 -12.26 -3.89
N ILE A 145 16.91 -11.54 -4.84
CA ILE A 145 17.62 -10.60 -5.70
C ILE A 145 18.22 -9.44 -4.89
N LEU A 146 17.47 -8.88 -3.93
CA LEU A 146 17.96 -7.82 -3.05
C LEU A 146 19.22 -8.25 -2.29
N SER A 147 19.29 -9.51 -1.88
CA SER A 147 20.47 -10.09 -1.21
C SER A 147 21.71 -10.18 -2.12
N THR A 148 21.54 -10.11 -3.45
CA THR A 148 22.63 -10.11 -4.44
C THR A 148 23.15 -8.71 -4.73
N LEU A 149 22.42 -7.67 -4.32
CA LEU A 149 22.83 -6.29 -4.53
C LEU A 149 23.90 -5.90 -3.50
N THR A 150 24.93 -5.23 -3.98
CA THR A 150 25.95 -4.65 -3.11
C THR A 150 25.37 -3.43 -2.38
N ARG A 151 25.99 -3.06 -1.26
CA ARG A 151 25.63 -1.83 -0.55
C ARG A 151 25.66 -0.62 -1.46
N ARG A 152 26.63 -0.54 -2.38
CA ARG A 152 26.76 0.56 -3.33
C ARG A 152 25.62 0.62 -4.34
N GLU A 153 25.18 -0.54 -4.83
CA GLU A 153 24.01 -0.64 -5.71
C GLU A 153 22.73 -0.21 -5.00
N MET A 154 22.54 -0.58 -3.74
CA MET A 154 21.39 -0.14 -2.94
C MET A 154 21.38 1.38 -2.72
N GLU A 155 22.52 2.00 -2.41
CA GLU A 155 22.66 3.46 -2.31
C GLU A 155 22.25 4.14 -3.63
N ILE A 156 22.71 3.62 -4.77
CA ILE A 156 22.37 4.18 -6.09
C ILE A 156 20.87 4.00 -6.41
N ILE A 157 20.27 2.86 -6.08
CA ILE A 157 18.84 2.63 -6.27
C ILE A 157 18.03 3.68 -5.50
N THR A 158 18.36 3.91 -4.23
CA THR A 158 17.67 4.90 -3.37
C THR A 158 17.77 6.31 -3.94
N LEU A 159 18.96 6.71 -4.39
CA LEU A 159 19.17 8.04 -4.98
C LEU A 159 18.49 8.20 -6.35
N CYS A 160 18.49 7.14 -7.18
CA CYS A 160 17.71 7.13 -8.43
C CYS A 160 16.20 7.30 -8.15
N ALA A 161 15.70 6.61 -7.16
CA ALA A 161 14.29 6.64 -6.78
C ALA A 161 13.88 8.00 -6.17
N SER A 162 14.84 8.73 -5.57
CA SER A 162 14.63 10.13 -5.14
C SER A 162 14.66 11.14 -6.30
N GLY A 163 14.74 10.67 -7.56
CA GLY A 163 14.71 11.52 -8.75
C GLY A 163 16.04 12.17 -9.11
N MET A 164 17.15 11.76 -8.49
CA MET A 164 18.47 12.33 -8.78
C MET A 164 19.00 11.84 -10.14
N SER A 165 19.57 12.77 -10.90
CA SER A 165 20.30 12.45 -12.14
C SER A 165 21.62 11.75 -11.86
N ALA A 166 22.16 11.02 -12.85
CA ALA A 166 23.44 10.34 -12.70
C ALA A 166 24.59 11.29 -12.28
N LYS A 167 24.55 12.57 -12.71
CA LYS A 167 25.51 13.58 -12.30
C LYS A 167 25.37 13.92 -10.81
N GLN A 168 24.15 14.14 -10.32
CA GLN A 168 23.89 14.44 -8.90
C GLN A 168 24.27 13.25 -8.01
N ILE A 169 23.96 12.02 -8.44
CA ILE A 169 24.36 10.79 -7.73
C ILE A 169 25.89 10.67 -7.70
N ALA A 170 26.57 10.99 -8.79
CA ALA A 170 28.04 10.95 -8.88
C ALA A 170 28.67 11.95 -7.89
N ASP A 171 28.12 13.18 -7.82
CA ASP A 171 28.58 14.22 -6.90
C ASP A 171 28.34 13.79 -5.43
N GLU A 172 27.15 13.29 -5.11
CA GLU A 172 26.76 12.81 -3.77
C GLU A 172 27.64 11.65 -3.28
N LEU A 173 27.94 10.74 -4.17
CA LEU A 173 28.67 9.52 -3.87
C LEU A 173 30.21 9.64 -4.10
N CYS A 174 30.70 10.82 -4.49
CA CYS A 174 32.11 11.11 -4.81
C CYS A 174 32.71 10.14 -5.83
N ILE A 175 31.97 9.85 -6.92
CA ILE A 175 32.41 8.99 -8.04
C ILE A 175 32.16 9.70 -9.38
N THR A 176 32.51 9.08 -10.50
CA THR A 176 32.22 9.66 -11.81
C THR A 176 30.81 9.30 -12.29
N PRO A 177 30.18 10.16 -13.14
CA PRO A 177 28.88 9.79 -13.75
C PRO A 177 28.94 8.47 -14.53
N HIS A 178 30.05 8.18 -15.18
CA HIS A 178 30.27 6.93 -15.89
C HIS A 178 30.25 5.72 -14.93
N THR A 179 30.80 5.88 -13.71
CA THR A 179 30.75 4.84 -12.68
C THR A 179 29.31 4.60 -12.21
N VAL A 180 28.48 5.66 -12.11
CA VAL A 180 27.05 5.53 -11.78
C VAL A 180 26.31 4.74 -12.86
N GLU A 181 26.54 5.06 -14.15
CA GLU A 181 25.90 4.32 -15.24
C GLU A 181 26.33 2.84 -15.25
N ASN A 182 27.61 2.52 -15.03
CA ASN A 182 28.06 1.13 -14.91
C ASN A 182 27.35 0.38 -13.76
N HIS A 183 27.14 1.05 -12.62
CA HIS A 183 26.36 0.45 -11.54
C HIS A 183 24.88 0.27 -11.92
N LYS A 184 24.27 1.24 -12.61
CA LYS A 184 22.90 1.12 -13.11
C LYS A 184 22.75 -0.07 -14.07
N ASP A 185 23.68 -0.24 -14.99
CA ASP A 185 23.69 -1.39 -15.90
C ASP A 185 23.78 -2.71 -15.13
N SER A 186 24.65 -2.78 -14.13
CA SER A 186 24.74 -3.95 -13.24
C SER A 186 23.44 -4.21 -12.49
N ILE A 187 22.81 -3.17 -11.93
CA ILE A 187 21.53 -3.25 -11.23
C ILE A 187 20.44 -3.74 -12.21
N PHE A 188 20.34 -3.14 -13.38
CA PHE A 188 19.33 -3.51 -14.38
C PHE A 188 19.46 -4.98 -14.81
N ASN A 189 20.68 -5.46 -15.00
CA ASN A 189 20.93 -6.86 -15.30
C ASN A 189 20.54 -7.79 -14.15
N LYS A 190 20.89 -7.44 -12.89
CA LYS A 190 20.55 -8.24 -11.70
C LYS A 190 19.04 -8.29 -11.45
N LEU A 191 18.34 -7.18 -11.66
CA LEU A 191 16.90 -7.05 -11.47
C LEU A 191 16.10 -7.53 -12.69
N ASN A 192 16.75 -7.80 -13.82
CA ASN A 192 16.13 -8.11 -15.11
C ASN A 192 15.10 -7.04 -15.53
N ILE A 193 15.44 -5.77 -15.39
CA ILE A 193 14.62 -4.60 -15.75
C ILE A 193 15.28 -3.79 -16.86
N GLN A 194 14.49 -2.96 -17.54
CA GLN A 194 14.97 -2.20 -18.71
C GLN A 194 14.82 -0.68 -18.55
N SER A 195 14.22 -0.21 -17.46
CA SER A 195 13.94 1.21 -17.27
C SER A 195 14.13 1.68 -15.84
N THR A 196 14.40 2.98 -15.68
CA THR A 196 14.43 3.62 -14.35
C THR A 196 13.08 3.57 -13.66
N SER A 197 11.97 3.60 -14.42
CA SER A 197 10.62 3.46 -13.86
C SER A 197 10.43 2.09 -13.21
N GLU A 198 10.88 1.02 -13.84
CA GLU A 198 10.86 -0.33 -13.25
C GLU A 198 11.76 -0.43 -12.01
N LEU A 199 12.91 0.29 -12.01
CA LEU A 199 13.80 0.38 -10.85
C LEU A 199 13.10 1.05 -9.65
N ILE A 200 12.37 2.13 -9.90
CA ILE A 200 11.59 2.84 -8.86
C ILE A 200 10.51 1.92 -8.30
N LEU A 201 9.76 1.23 -9.17
CA LEU A 201 8.75 0.25 -8.75
C LEU A 201 9.35 -0.89 -7.92
N PHE A 202 10.53 -1.41 -8.31
CA PHE A 202 11.25 -2.41 -7.52
C PHE A 202 11.63 -1.85 -6.15
N ALA A 203 12.24 -0.66 -6.10
CA ALA A 203 12.65 -0.02 -4.85
C ALA A 203 11.47 0.19 -3.88
N PHE A 204 10.31 0.57 -4.42
CA PHE A 204 9.06 0.69 -3.67
C PHE A 204 8.57 -0.68 -3.15
N ARG A 205 8.53 -1.72 -4.03
CA ARG A 205 8.08 -3.08 -3.65
C ARG A 205 8.92 -3.70 -2.53
N VAL A 206 10.22 -3.46 -2.51
CA VAL A 206 11.13 -4.02 -1.48
C VAL A 206 11.31 -3.09 -0.27
N GLY A 207 10.62 -1.94 -0.23
CA GLY A 207 10.66 -1.01 0.90
C GLY A 207 11.97 -0.22 1.04
N LEU A 208 12.72 -0.03 -0.05
CA LEU A 208 13.91 0.84 -0.07
C LEU A 208 13.55 2.33 -0.10
N ILE A 209 12.34 2.66 -0.55
CA ILE A 209 11.77 4.00 -0.60
C ILE A 209 10.30 3.93 -0.19
N ASN A 210 9.81 5.07 0.31
CA ASN A 210 8.40 5.28 0.71
C ASN A 210 7.67 6.10 -0.35
#